data_cc42c34190f573e68594fcb773eaae63
#
_entry.id   cc42c34190f573e68594fcb773eaae63
#
_cell.length_a   1.000
_cell.length_b   1.000
_cell.length_c   1.000
_cell.angle_alpha   90.00
_cell.angle_beta   90.00
_cell.angle_gamma   90.00
#
_symmetry.space_group_name_H-M   'P 1'
#
loop_
_entity.id
_entity.type
_entity.pdbx_description
1 polymer ?
#
loop_
_entity_poly.entity_id
_entity_poly.type
_entity_poly.pdbx_seq_one_letter_code
_entity_poly.pdbx_strand_id
1 'polypeptide(L)'
;MRILFLLLLVLFTTGYSQGYRGAELRTLEPLLYGKFEVCYKPAQGEGLVSSFFTYNDDHPNTPWNEIDIELLGRFPNVVDMNVITNTSHLRTHFTTLDTHIDFNEYGFEWTPDYVAWFINGEEVYRQTDEHIADLTHPSKLMMNIWNPVYDDWVGVWDDRVLPRFAYYDWVRYSSYTPGSGNSGTDNNFTFQWQDDFNDFDDSRWEKKHNHTWGGNQSTFIRENIVFEDGYLILCLTSEDNIGYQDQEKPVLLWARARGDSILAQFSEELDSESSQNESNFSVSGANVISAELMGNLSTVKLKVSDMSL
;
A
#
# COMPACT_ATOMS: atom_id res chain seq x y z
N MET A 1 6.51 8.13 -67.54
CA MET A 1 6.26 8.79 -66.26
C MET A 1 5.63 7.74 -65.35
N ARG A 2 6.42 7.08 -64.50
CA ARG A 2 5.94 6.05 -63.55
C ARG A 2 5.67 6.72 -62.23
N ILE A 3 4.39 6.72 -61.81
CA ILE A 3 3.94 7.23 -60.52
C ILE A 3 4.20 6.14 -59.50
N LEU A 4 5.10 6.41 -58.55
CA LEU A 4 5.42 5.55 -57.40
C LEU A 4 4.41 5.86 -56.27
N PHE A 5 3.47 4.93 -56.04
CA PHE A 5 2.61 5.01 -54.86
C PHE A 5 3.41 4.58 -53.63
N LEU A 6 3.73 5.54 -52.75
CA LEU A 6 4.30 5.26 -51.44
C LEU A 6 3.15 4.88 -50.51
N LEU A 7 3.06 3.59 -50.17
CA LEU A 7 2.12 3.09 -49.17
C LEU A 7 2.67 3.42 -47.79
N LEU A 8 2.11 4.42 -47.12
CA LEU A 8 2.45 4.76 -45.75
C LEU A 8 1.78 3.73 -44.82
N LEU A 9 2.54 2.74 -44.37
CA LEU A 9 2.11 1.76 -43.38
C LEU A 9 2.08 2.46 -41.99
N VAL A 10 0.92 2.94 -41.56
CA VAL A 10 0.70 3.41 -40.20
C VAL A 10 0.62 2.18 -39.31
N LEU A 11 1.75 1.85 -38.68
CA LEU A 11 1.78 0.88 -37.60
C LEU A 11 1.05 1.52 -36.41
N PHE A 12 -0.20 1.15 -36.18
CA PHE A 12 -0.84 1.29 -34.89
C PHE A 12 -0.10 0.35 -33.95
N THR A 13 0.84 0.87 -33.18
CA THR A 13 1.28 0.19 -31.97
C THR A 13 0.08 0.21 -31.03
N THR A 14 -0.68 -0.88 -31.01
CA THR A 14 -1.50 -1.19 -29.85
C THR A 14 -0.54 -1.22 -28.67
N GLY A 15 -0.62 -0.20 -27.82
CA GLY A 15 0.09 -0.23 -26.55
C GLY A 15 -0.36 -1.50 -25.84
N TYR A 16 0.50 -2.51 -25.81
CA TYR A 16 0.34 -3.60 -24.88
C TYR A 16 0.42 -2.93 -23.50
N SER A 17 -0.67 -2.98 -22.74
CA SER A 17 -0.60 -2.85 -21.29
C SER A 17 0.49 -3.83 -20.85
N GLN A 18 1.66 -3.30 -20.45
CA GLN A 18 2.68 -4.14 -19.88
C GLN A 18 1.99 -4.85 -18.72
N GLY A 19 2.22 -6.14 -18.55
CA GLY A 19 1.45 -7.03 -17.68
C GLY A 19 1.58 -6.78 -16.18
N TYR A 20 1.57 -5.48 -15.76
CA TYR A 20 1.65 -5.09 -14.34
C TYR A 20 0.26 -4.89 -13.76
N ARG A 21 0.07 -5.33 -12.52
CA ARG A 21 -1.18 -5.22 -11.77
C ARG A 21 -0.93 -4.45 -10.49
N GLY A 22 -1.56 -3.30 -10.35
CA GLY A 22 -1.57 -2.48 -9.14
C GLY A 22 -2.84 -2.69 -8.33
N ALA A 23 -3.02 -1.85 -7.32
CA ALA A 23 -4.16 -1.91 -6.42
C ALA A 23 -4.64 -0.51 -6.04
N GLU A 24 -5.96 -0.35 -5.89
CA GLU A 24 -6.57 0.85 -5.33
C GLU A 24 -7.83 0.51 -4.53
N LEU A 25 -7.86 0.93 -3.26
CA LEU A 25 -9.02 0.92 -2.38
C LEU A 25 -9.54 2.34 -2.22
N ARG A 26 -10.86 2.54 -2.33
CA ARG A 26 -11.47 3.87 -2.20
C ARG A 26 -12.78 3.83 -1.42
N THR A 27 -13.15 4.94 -0.78
CA THR A 27 -14.47 5.04 -0.13
C THR A 27 -15.59 5.02 -1.18
N LEU A 28 -16.74 4.44 -0.81
CA LEU A 28 -17.97 4.51 -1.62
C LEU A 28 -18.50 5.95 -1.65
N GLU A 29 -18.60 6.56 -0.48
CA GLU A 29 -19.12 7.91 -0.33
C GLU A 29 -17.98 8.94 -0.36
N PRO A 30 -18.14 10.06 -1.06
CA PRO A 30 -17.18 11.15 -1.04
C PRO A 30 -17.34 11.97 0.24
N LEU A 31 -16.24 12.56 0.71
CA LEU A 31 -16.11 13.33 1.94
C LEU A 31 -15.73 14.78 1.59
N LEU A 32 -16.32 15.74 2.29
CA LEU A 32 -15.98 17.16 2.14
C LEU A 32 -15.43 17.69 3.46
N TYR A 33 -14.21 18.21 3.41
CA TYR A 33 -13.46 18.69 4.55
C TYR A 33 -13.32 17.66 5.68
N GLY A 34 -12.25 17.73 6.41
CA GLY A 34 -12.00 16.83 7.51
C GLY A 34 -10.54 16.64 7.82
N LYS A 35 -10.27 15.81 8.81
CA LYS A 35 -8.95 15.28 9.12
C LYS A 35 -8.90 13.83 8.69
N PHE A 36 -7.95 13.53 7.82
CA PHE A 36 -7.70 12.21 7.23
C PHE A 36 -6.37 11.72 7.74
N GLU A 37 -6.34 10.54 8.35
CA GLU A 37 -5.16 9.97 8.98
C GLU A 37 -5.02 8.50 8.57
N VAL A 38 -3.79 8.05 8.42
CA VAL A 38 -3.44 6.69 8.04
C VAL A 38 -2.15 6.26 8.73
N CYS A 39 -2.08 5.03 9.18
CA CYS A 39 -0.83 4.39 9.59
C CYS A 39 -0.46 3.39 8.51
N TYR A 40 0.67 3.62 7.82
CA TYR A 40 1.07 2.69 6.76
C TYR A 40 2.58 2.63 6.55
N LYS A 41 3.02 1.53 5.97
CA LYS A 41 4.37 1.27 5.50
C LYS A 41 4.34 1.12 3.96
N PRO A 42 4.94 2.07 3.21
CA PRO A 42 4.94 2.05 1.75
C PRO A 42 5.85 0.95 1.20
N ALA A 43 5.64 0.61 -0.06
CA ALA A 43 6.51 -0.30 -0.77
C ALA A 43 7.85 0.36 -1.15
N GLN A 44 8.95 -0.38 -0.97
CA GLN A 44 10.28 0.03 -1.40
C GLN A 44 10.58 -0.44 -2.83
N GLY A 45 11.23 0.39 -3.63
CA GLY A 45 11.71 0.09 -4.99
C GLY A 45 11.64 1.31 -5.91
N GLU A 46 12.54 1.41 -6.89
CA GLU A 46 12.45 2.46 -7.91
C GLU A 46 11.26 2.24 -8.85
N GLY A 47 10.69 3.32 -9.35
CA GLY A 47 9.63 3.28 -10.34
C GLY A 47 8.23 3.03 -9.77
N LEU A 48 8.02 3.11 -8.44
CA LEU A 48 6.71 2.90 -7.81
C LEU A 48 6.38 3.95 -6.76
N VAL A 49 5.07 4.07 -6.48
CA VAL A 49 4.50 4.98 -5.47
C VAL A 49 3.45 4.23 -4.66
N SER A 50 3.40 4.51 -3.36
CA SER A 50 2.30 4.15 -2.45
C SER A 50 1.67 5.42 -1.92
N SER A 51 0.35 5.58 -2.09
CA SER A 51 -0.33 6.85 -1.83
C SER A 51 -1.48 6.73 -0.84
N PHE A 52 -1.73 7.86 -0.15
CA PHE A 52 -2.93 8.12 0.63
C PHE A 52 -3.44 9.51 0.25
N PHE A 53 -4.63 9.60 -0.32
CA PHE A 53 -5.08 10.83 -0.96
C PHE A 53 -6.60 10.96 -1.00
N THR A 54 -7.10 12.15 -1.30
CA THR A 54 -8.50 12.35 -1.68
C THR A 54 -8.59 12.83 -3.12
N TYR A 55 -9.56 12.32 -3.87
CA TYR A 55 -9.80 12.69 -5.26
C TYR A 55 -11.29 12.78 -5.57
N ASN A 56 -11.67 13.87 -6.28
CA ASN A 56 -13.01 14.03 -6.81
C ASN A 56 -13.16 13.27 -8.13
N ASP A 57 -13.70 12.06 -8.06
CA ASP A 57 -13.85 11.16 -9.21
C ASP A 57 -15.00 11.52 -10.18
N ASP A 58 -15.72 12.63 -9.92
CA ASP A 58 -16.65 13.24 -10.89
C ASP A 58 -15.93 14.17 -11.90
N HIS A 59 -14.62 14.39 -11.73
CA HIS A 59 -13.81 15.07 -12.74
C HIS A 59 -13.83 14.25 -14.07
N PRO A 60 -13.99 14.89 -15.26
CA PRO A 60 -13.96 16.34 -15.54
C PRO A 60 -15.32 17.04 -15.52
N ASN A 61 -16.40 16.43 -15.04
CA ASN A 61 -17.71 17.12 -14.97
C ASN A 61 -17.69 18.26 -13.93
N THR A 62 -16.89 18.08 -12.86
CA THR A 62 -16.61 19.08 -11.84
C THR A 62 -15.10 19.44 -11.83
N PRO A 63 -14.70 20.57 -11.25
CA PRO A 63 -13.28 20.93 -11.12
C PRO A 63 -12.45 19.84 -10.42
N TRP A 64 -11.19 19.73 -10.78
CA TRP A 64 -10.25 18.82 -10.14
C TRP A 64 -10.05 19.23 -8.67
N ASN A 65 -10.29 18.32 -7.75
CA ASN A 65 -10.00 18.46 -6.32
C ASN A 65 -9.26 17.19 -5.84
N GLU A 66 -7.99 17.35 -5.47
CA GLU A 66 -7.13 16.26 -5.00
C GLU A 66 -6.16 16.78 -3.94
N ILE A 67 -5.93 15.98 -2.91
CA ILE A 67 -4.96 16.25 -1.84
C ILE A 67 -4.20 14.97 -1.60
N ASP A 68 -2.86 15.03 -1.75
CA ASP A 68 -2.02 13.84 -1.78
C ASP A 68 -1.03 13.78 -0.62
N ILE A 69 -0.75 12.54 -0.21
CA ILE A 69 0.47 12.08 0.43
C ILE A 69 1.00 10.92 -0.41
N GLU A 70 2.17 11.12 -1.02
CA GLU A 70 2.79 10.14 -1.90
C GLU A 70 4.17 9.76 -1.38
N LEU A 71 4.37 8.47 -1.12
CA LEU A 71 5.64 7.92 -0.69
C LEU A 71 6.29 7.18 -1.86
N LEU A 72 7.42 7.76 -2.30
CA LEU A 72 8.16 7.25 -3.43
C LEU A 72 9.01 6.06 -3.00
N GLY A 73 8.86 4.93 -3.65
CA GLY A 73 9.61 3.72 -3.31
C GLY A 73 11.13 3.87 -3.44
N ARG A 74 11.62 4.84 -4.23
CA ARG A 74 13.05 5.10 -4.43
C ARG A 74 13.73 5.84 -3.28
N PHE A 75 12.98 6.58 -2.45
CA PHE A 75 13.55 7.44 -1.40
C PHE A 75 12.97 7.12 -0.04
N PRO A 76 13.77 6.62 0.91
CA PRO A 76 13.27 6.23 2.23
C PRO A 76 12.89 7.41 3.13
N ASN A 77 13.23 8.64 2.74
CA ASN A 77 13.07 9.83 3.58
C ASN A 77 12.37 10.99 2.87
N VAL A 78 11.56 10.69 1.86
CA VAL A 78 10.83 11.70 1.07
C VAL A 78 9.34 11.43 1.16
N VAL A 79 8.57 12.49 1.43
CA VAL A 79 7.11 12.52 1.39
C VAL A 79 6.70 13.64 0.46
N ASP A 80 6.06 13.32 -0.65
CA ASP A 80 5.47 14.30 -1.54
C ASP A 80 4.04 14.62 -1.07
N MET A 81 3.77 15.90 -0.91
CA MET A 81 2.51 16.47 -0.47
C MET A 81 2.00 17.40 -1.55
N ASN A 82 0.78 17.23 -1.99
CA ASN A 82 0.28 17.98 -3.13
C ASN A 82 -1.17 18.43 -2.92
N VAL A 83 -1.52 19.54 -3.53
CA VAL A 83 -2.88 19.95 -3.79
C VAL A 83 -3.02 20.14 -5.29
N ILE A 84 -3.99 19.48 -5.91
CA ILE A 84 -4.29 19.65 -7.32
C ILE A 84 -5.72 20.22 -7.46
N THR A 85 -5.79 21.39 -8.07
CA THR A 85 -7.03 22.03 -8.52
C THR A 85 -6.98 22.18 -10.03
N ASN A 86 -6.67 23.39 -10.54
CA ASN A 86 -6.37 23.56 -11.96
C ASN A 86 -4.88 23.30 -12.28
N THR A 87 -4.03 23.38 -11.26
CA THR A 87 -2.59 23.15 -11.30
C THR A 87 -2.15 22.37 -10.06
N SER A 88 -1.00 21.70 -10.15
CA SER A 88 -0.36 21.01 -9.03
C SER A 88 0.42 22.00 -8.16
N HIS A 89 0.29 21.89 -6.84
CA HIS A 89 0.97 22.67 -5.81
C HIS A 89 1.83 21.76 -4.93
N LEU A 90 2.74 21.03 -5.57
CA LEU A 90 3.59 20.01 -4.96
C LEU A 90 4.58 20.62 -3.95
N ARG A 91 4.72 19.93 -2.82
CA ARG A 91 5.76 20.13 -1.82
C ARG A 91 6.44 18.82 -1.48
N THR A 92 7.69 18.66 -1.85
CA THR A 92 8.54 17.58 -1.37
C THR A 92 9.06 17.89 0.03
N HIS A 93 8.74 17.03 0.99
CA HIS A 93 9.22 17.10 2.37
C HIS A 93 10.29 16.04 2.61
N PHE A 94 11.39 16.45 3.26
CA PHE A 94 12.47 15.53 3.68
C PHE A 94 12.31 15.25 5.17
N THR A 95 12.05 14.00 5.51
CA THR A 95 11.97 13.53 6.89
C THR A 95 13.28 12.88 7.34
N THR A 96 13.47 12.72 8.65
CA THR A 96 14.55 11.92 9.25
C THR A 96 14.19 10.46 9.42
N LEU A 97 12.94 10.09 9.14
CA LEU A 97 12.44 8.72 9.21
C LEU A 97 12.91 7.92 7.99
N ASP A 98 13.11 6.61 8.17
CA ASP A 98 13.10 5.68 7.05
C ASP A 98 11.66 5.16 6.86
N THR A 99 10.97 5.70 5.87
CA THR A 99 9.55 5.42 5.65
C THR A 99 9.28 3.98 5.21
N HIS A 100 10.30 3.26 4.71
CA HIS A 100 10.15 1.90 4.19
C HIS A 100 10.31 0.80 5.24
N ILE A 101 10.88 1.12 6.42
CA ILE A 101 11.18 0.11 7.46
C ILE A 101 10.00 -0.08 8.39
N ASP A 102 9.46 1.02 8.94
CA ASP A 102 8.44 0.99 9.97
C ASP A 102 7.13 1.63 9.52
N PHE A 103 6.05 1.25 10.20
CA PHE A 103 4.78 1.96 10.09
C PHE A 103 4.92 3.37 10.67
N ASN A 104 4.42 4.35 9.94
CA ASN A 104 4.35 5.72 10.39
C ASN A 104 2.94 6.27 10.17
N GLU A 105 2.54 7.22 11.03
CA GLU A 105 1.28 7.93 10.88
C GLU A 105 1.46 9.10 9.92
N TYR A 106 0.62 9.17 8.90
CA TYR A 106 0.53 10.29 7.97
C TYR A 106 -0.90 10.81 7.98
N GLY A 107 -1.07 12.08 7.69
CA GLY A 107 -2.40 12.64 7.60
C GLY A 107 -2.41 14.05 7.07
N PHE A 108 -3.61 14.51 6.75
CA PHE A 108 -3.85 15.92 6.42
C PHE A 108 -5.18 16.41 6.98
N GLU A 109 -5.20 17.69 7.31
CA GLU A 109 -6.40 18.44 7.60
C GLU A 109 -6.79 19.25 6.36
N TRP A 110 -8.02 19.10 5.92
CA TRP A 110 -8.62 19.84 4.83
C TRP A 110 -9.79 20.67 5.33
N THR A 111 -9.67 21.99 5.21
CA THR A 111 -10.67 22.98 5.60
C THR A 111 -10.93 23.95 4.44
N PRO A 112 -11.92 24.84 4.51
CA PRO A 112 -12.08 25.91 3.51
C PRO A 112 -10.90 26.87 3.41
N ASP A 113 -10.08 26.97 4.48
CA ASP A 113 -9.06 28.02 4.63
C ASP A 113 -7.63 27.48 4.48
N TYR A 114 -7.42 26.17 4.67
CA TYR A 114 -6.09 25.55 4.59
C TYR A 114 -6.14 24.05 4.33
N VAL A 115 -5.02 23.53 3.81
CA VAL A 115 -4.63 22.13 3.89
C VAL A 115 -3.32 22.05 4.69
N ALA A 116 -3.28 21.22 5.75
CA ALA A 116 -2.09 20.99 6.57
C ALA A 116 -1.74 19.51 6.63
N TRP A 117 -0.47 19.17 6.49
CA TRP A 117 0.02 17.79 6.52
C TRP A 117 0.78 17.49 7.81
N PHE A 118 0.62 16.24 8.27
CA PHE A 118 1.16 15.74 9.52
C PHE A 118 1.92 14.43 9.30
N ILE A 119 3.02 14.26 10.03
CA ILE A 119 3.76 13.00 10.13
C ILE A 119 3.92 12.69 11.62
N ASN A 120 3.48 11.50 12.06
CA ASN A 120 3.50 11.07 13.47
C ASN A 120 2.91 12.11 14.43
N GLY A 121 1.81 12.75 13.99
CA GLY A 121 1.07 13.76 14.77
C GLY A 121 1.69 15.17 14.77
N GLU A 122 2.85 15.39 14.15
CA GLU A 122 3.51 16.68 14.03
C GLU A 122 3.17 17.33 12.68
N GLU A 123 2.72 18.61 12.70
CA GLU A 123 2.49 19.36 11.47
C GLU A 123 3.82 19.69 10.78
N VAL A 124 3.98 19.23 9.54
CA VAL A 124 5.22 19.41 8.76
C VAL A 124 5.09 20.39 7.63
N TYR A 125 3.87 20.66 7.16
CA TYR A 125 3.61 21.64 6.10
C TYR A 125 2.16 22.13 6.11
N ARG A 126 1.93 23.35 5.63
CA ARG A 126 0.59 23.95 5.49
C ARG A 126 0.53 24.84 4.24
N GLN A 127 -0.57 24.72 3.49
CA GLN A 127 -0.93 25.64 2.39
C GLN A 127 -2.16 26.46 2.77
N THR A 128 -2.11 27.75 2.48
CA THR A 128 -3.19 28.73 2.75
C THR A 128 -3.41 29.67 1.57
N ASP A 129 -2.79 29.39 0.43
CA ASP A 129 -2.86 30.23 -0.76
C ASP A 129 -4.25 30.15 -1.44
N GLU A 130 -4.51 31.05 -2.39
CA GLU A 130 -5.84 31.23 -3.01
C GLU A 130 -6.42 29.94 -3.63
N HIS A 131 -5.59 29.02 -4.11
CA HIS A 131 -6.05 27.74 -4.71
C HIS A 131 -6.75 26.82 -3.71
N ILE A 132 -6.54 26.99 -2.40
CA ILE A 132 -7.24 26.21 -1.37
C ILE A 132 -8.76 26.47 -1.42
N ALA A 133 -9.17 27.68 -1.74
CA ALA A 133 -10.57 28.03 -1.87
C ALA A 133 -11.28 27.31 -3.04
N ASP A 134 -10.53 26.74 -3.97
CA ASP A 134 -11.08 25.94 -5.10
C ASP A 134 -11.38 24.48 -4.70
N LEU A 135 -10.90 24.02 -3.52
CA LEU A 135 -11.16 22.68 -2.99
C LEU A 135 -12.56 22.57 -2.35
N THR A 136 -13.60 22.65 -3.16
CA THR A 136 -15.01 22.75 -2.70
C THR A 136 -15.86 21.52 -3.01
N HIS A 137 -15.30 20.52 -3.70
CA HIS A 137 -16.04 19.34 -4.13
C HIS A 137 -15.74 18.14 -3.22
N PRO A 138 -16.76 17.42 -2.75
CA PRO A 138 -16.57 16.18 -2.02
C PRO A 138 -15.70 15.21 -2.81
N SER A 139 -14.72 14.59 -2.14
CA SER A 139 -13.72 13.72 -2.74
C SER A 139 -13.70 12.38 -2.02
N LYS A 140 -13.45 11.29 -2.74
CA LYS A 140 -13.27 9.98 -2.15
C LYS A 140 -11.90 9.88 -1.52
N LEU A 141 -11.82 9.25 -0.34
CA LEU A 141 -10.56 8.86 0.25
C LEU A 141 -10.05 7.60 -0.45
N MET A 142 -8.79 7.62 -0.86
CA MET A 142 -8.18 6.58 -1.69
C MET A 142 -6.80 6.19 -1.16
N MET A 143 -6.45 4.92 -1.35
CA MET A 143 -5.14 4.34 -1.12
C MET A 143 -4.77 3.51 -2.34
N ASN A 144 -3.55 3.66 -2.84
CA ASN A 144 -3.10 2.86 -3.99
C ASN A 144 -1.62 2.52 -3.95
N ILE A 145 -1.24 1.55 -4.79
CA ILE A 145 0.14 1.25 -5.19
C ILE A 145 0.18 1.09 -6.70
N TRP A 146 1.12 1.79 -7.34
CA TRP A 146 1.22 1.82 -8.80
C TRP A 146 2.62 2.17 -9.28
N ASN A 147 2.89 1.98 -10.59
CA ASN A 147 4.15 2.35 -11.22
C ASN A 147 3.94 3.42 -12.30
N PRO A 148 4.29 4.68 -11.99
CA PRO A 148 4.22 5.80 -12.94
C PRO A 148 5.13 5.63 -14.16
N VAL A 149 4.78 6.31 -15.26
CA VAL A 149 5.65 6.44 -16.45
C VAL A 149 6.71 7.55 -16.30
N TYR A 150 6.83 8.18 -15.14
CA TYR A 150 7.61 9.41 -14.89
C TYR A 150 8.94 9.09 -14.20
N ASP A 151 9.91 8.59 -14.96
CA ASP A 151 11.24 8.16 -14.44
C ASP A 151 11.97 9.25 -13.64
N ASP A 152 11.84 10.52 -14.02
CA ASP A 152 12.47 11.65 -13.31
C ASP A 152 11.92 11.78 -11.87
N TRP A 153 10.67 11.42 -11.66
CA TRP A 153 9.99 11.48 -10.36
C TRP A 153 10.25 10.22 -9.52
N VAL A 154 9.95 9.04 -10.05
CA VAL A 154 9.92 7.79 -9.29
C VAL A 154 11.14 6.88 -9.50
N GLY A 155 12.04 7.24 -10.42
CA GLY A 155 13.14 6.38 -10.87
C GLY A 155 12.73 5.44 -12.00
N VAL A 156 13.72 4.79 -12.57
CA VAL A 156 13.51 3.88 -13.71
C VAL A 156 12.89 2.59 -13.22
N TRP A 157 11.76 2.24 -13.81
CA TRP A 157 11.07 0.99 -13.50
C TRP A 157 11.88 -0.24 -13.89
N ASP A 158 11.95 -1.21 -12.98
CA ASP A 158 12.60 -2.52 -13.20
C ASP A 158 11.63 -3.62 -12.69
N ASP A 159 11.05 -4.40 -13.58
CA ASP A 159 10.08 -5.45 -13.26
C ASP A 159 10.64 -6.60 -12.40
N ARG A 160 11.98 -6.71 -12.31
CA ARG A 160 12.65 -7.67 -11.42
C ARG A 160 12.43 -7.38 -9.94
N VAL A 161 11.90 -6.18 -9.60
CA VAL A 161 11.57 -5.84 -8.21
C VAL A 161 10.24 -6.44 -7.75
N LEU A 162 9.39 -6.88 -8.68
CA LEU A 162 8.07 -7.47 -8.35
C LEU A 162 8.20 -8.83 -7.64
N PRO A 163 7.25 -9.18 -6.76
CA PRO A 163 6.14 -8.33 -6.28
C PRO A 163 6.58 -7.27 -5.26
N ARG A 164 5.74 -6.23 -5.07
CA ARG A 164 5.91 -5.22 -4.03
C ARG A 164 4.59 -4.98 -3.31
N PHE A 165 4.68 -4.66 -2.02
CA PHE A 165 3.53 -4.55 -1.13
C PHE A 165 3.61 -3.27 -0.30
N ALA A 166 2.49 -2.56 -0.20
CA ALA A 166 2.28 -1.49 0.76
C ALA A 166 1.28 -1.98 1.82
N TYR A 167 1.62 -1.78 3.10
CA TYR A 167 0.83 -2.27 4.23
C TYR A 167 0.19 -1.09 4.94
N TYR A 168 -1.12 -1.13 5.12
CA TYR A 168 -1.92 -0.14 5.83
C TYR A 168 -2.50 -0.79 7.08
N ASP A 169 -2.13 -0.26 8.25
CA ASP A 169 -2.55 -0.77 9.57
C ASP A 169 -3.96 -0.27 9.92
N TRP A 170 -4.16 1.03 9.78
CA TRP A 170 -5.46 1.65 9.99
C TRP A 170 -5.60 2.95 9.19
N VAL A 171 -6.86 3.35 8.99
CA VAL A 171 -7.25 4.66 8.45
C VAL A 171 -8.34 5.29 9.31
N ARG A 172 -8.29 6.62 9.47
CA ARG A 172 -9.24 7.37 10.31
C ARG A 172 -9.74 8.61 9.60
N TYR A 173 -11.00 8.89 9.79
CA TYR A 173 -11.63 10.13 9.34
C TYR A 173 -12.32 10.85 10.49
N SER A 174 -12.10 12.18 10.56
CA SER A 174 -12.81 13.11 11.43
C SER A 174 -13.39 14.24 10.58
N SER A 175 -14.68 14.52 10.71
CA SER A 175 -15.33 15.59 9.97
C SER A 175 -14.95 16.96 10.49
N TYR A 176 -14.86 17.96 9.60
CA TYR A 176 -14.63 19.35 9.97
C TYR A 176 -15.87 19.95 10.65
N THR A 177 -15.74 20.35 11.92
CA THR A 177 -16.79 20.88 12.80
C THR A 177 -16.29 22.10 13.56
N PRO A 178 -16.06 23.22 12.86
CA PRO A 178 -15.40 24.40 13.45
C PRO A 178 -16.12 24.89 14.69
N GLY A 179 -15.34 25.15 15.76
CA GLY A 179 -15.83 25.63 17.05
C GLY A 179 -16.61 24.62 17.89
N SER A 180 -16.76 23.36 17.44
CA SER A 180 -17.51 22.31 18.15
C SER A 180 -16.87 20.93 18.12
N GLY A 181 -15.69 20.79 17.53
CA GLY A 181 -14.93 19.54 17.51
C GLY A 181 -14.13 19.28 18.80
N ASN A 182 -13.36 18.20 18.79
CA ASN A 182 -12.57 17.78 19.95
C ASN A 182 -11.17 17.26 19.58
N SER A 183 -10.77 17.40 18.32
CA SER A 183 -9.44 16.95 17.83
C SER A 183 -8.93 17.85 16.71
N GLY A 184 -7.65 17.67 16.33
CA GLY A 184 -6.98 18.44 15.29
C GLY A 184 -6.70 19.88 15.66
N THR A 185 -6.35 20.70 14.67
CA THR A 185 -6.05 22.11 14.86
C THR A 185 -7.26 22.85 15.45
N ASP A 186 -7.04 23.57 16.54
CA ASP A 186 -8.05 24.34 17.27
C ASP A 186 -9.28 23.54 17.72
N ASN A 187 -9.16 22.21 17.81
CA ASN A 187 -10.25 21.27 18.09
C ASN A 187 -11.44 21.42 17.11
N ASN A 188 -11.15 21.65 15.84
CA ASN A 188 -12.15 21.86 14.81
C ASN A 188 -12.61 20.58 14.10
N PHE A 189 -12.23 19.38 14.59
CA PHE A 189 -12.59 18.12 13.97
C PHE A 189 -13.27 17.19 14.97
N THR A 190 -14.24 16.41 14.46
CA THR A 190 -14.99 15.43 15.26
C THR A 190 -14.83 14.04 14.64
N PHE A 191 -14.29 13.10 15.42
CA PHE A 191 -14.13 11.70 15.02
C PHE A 191 -15.42 11.11 14.45
N GLN A 192 -15.32 10.43 13.32
CA GLN A 192 -16.44 9.75 12.68
C GLN A 192 -16.23 8.24 12.68
N TRP A 193 -15.11 7.76 12.17
CA TRP A 193 -14.79 6.35 12.08
C TRP A 193 -13.29 6.09 11.94
N GLN A 194 -12.91 4.87 12.30
CA GLN A 194 -11.62 4.25 12.02
C GLN A 194 -11.88 2.87 11.44
N ASP A 195 -11.01 2.44 10.53
CA ASP A 195 -10.96 1.08 10.01
C ASP A 195 -9.57 0.51 10.27
N ASP A 196 -9.50 -0.61 10.96
CA ASP A 196 -8.28 -1.33 11.34
C ASP A 196 -8.03 -2.52 10.38
N PHE A 197 -8.73 -2.58 9.25
CA PHE A 197 -8.55 -3.53 8.15
C PHE A 197 -8.57 -5.01 8.54
N ASN A 198 -9.23 -5.36 9.65
CA ASN A 198 -9.37 -6.76 10.07
C ASN A 198 -10.12 -7.61 9.02
N ASP A 199 -11.06 -6.98 8.30
CA ASP A 199 -11.85 -7.58 7.23
C ASP A 199 -12.23 -6.51 6.19
N PHE A 200 -12.69 -6.94 5.02
CA PHE A 200 -13.19 -6.02 4.00
C PHE A 200 -14.60 -5.52 4.33
N ASP A 201 -14.74 -4.23 4.64
CA ASP A 201 -16.04 -3.57 4.83
C ASP A 201 -16.58 -3.07 3.46
N ASP A 202 -17.42 -3.88 2.81
CA ASP A 202 -18.04 -3.57 1.52
C ASP A 202 -19.13 -2.47 1.61
N SER A 203 -19.52 -2.07 2.82
CA SER A 203 -20.40 -0.92 3.04
C SER A 203 -19.67 0.42 3.00
N ARG A 204 -18.35 0.42 3.17
CA ARG A 204 -17.49 1.60 3.17
C ARG A 204 -16.59 1.69 1.94
N TRP A 205 -16.04 0.56 1.47
CA TRP A 205 -14.96 0.49 0.51
C TRP A 205 -15.34 -0.15 -0.83
N GLU A 206 -14.75 0.39 -1.89
CA GLU A 206 -14.72 -0.20 -3.23
C GLU A 206 -13.30 -0.67 -3.55
N LYS A 207 -13.14 -1.95 -3.90
CA LYS A 207 -11.94 -2.48 -4.54
C LYS A 207 -11.96 -2.15 -6.03
N LYS A 208 -11.08 -1.26 -6.48
CA LYS A 208 -11.04 -0.86 -7.90
C LYS A 208 -10.58 -2.02 -8.77
N HIS A 209 -11.23 -2.19 -9.93
CA HIS A 209 -10.95 -3.31 -10.83
C HIS A 209 -11.03 -2.87 -12.30
N ASN A 210 -10.06 -3.36 -13.12
CA ASN A 210 -9.93 -3.02 -14.53
C ASN A 210 -9.83 -1.51 -14.76
N HIS A 211 -9.06 -0.82 -13.93
CA HIS A 211 -8.88 0.63 -13.99
C HIS A 211 -7.41 1.00 -14.18
N THR A 212 -7.16 1.95 -15.06
CA THR A 212 -5.86 2.59 -15.28
C THR A 212 -6.07 3.96 -15.93
N TRP A 213 -5.01 4.74 -16.01
CA TRP A 213 -4.98 6.03 -16.73
C TRP A 213 -3.64 6.23 -17.44
N GLY A 214 -3.52 7.27 -18.29
CA GLY A 214 -2.36 7.47 -19.17
C GLY A 214 -1.00 7.68 -18.49
N GLY A 215 -0.95 7.93 -17.19
CA GLY A 215 0.28 8.04 -16.40
C GLY A 215 0.69 6.78 -15.66
N ASN A 216 -0.17 5.76 -15.64
CA ASN A 216 0.00 4.51 -14.89
C ASN A 216 0.35 3.35 -15.83
N GLN A 217 1.44 2.63 -15.55
CA GLN A 217 1.83 1.45 -16.31
C GLN A 217 1.09 0.19 -15.84
N SER A 218 0.51 0.19 -14.63
CA SER A 218 -0.26 -0.94 -14.10
C SER A 218 -1.77 -0.77 -14.34
N THR A 219 -2.48 -1.90 -14.32
CA THR A 219 -3.94 -1.93 -14.24
C THR A 219 -4.33 -2.35 -12.84
N PHE A 220 -5.20 -1.58 -12.17
CA PHE A 220 -5.72 -1.94 -10.86
C PHE A 220 -6.67 -3.13 -10.96
N ILE A 221 -6.44 -4.12 -10.10
CA ILE A 221 -7.27 -5.32 -9.99
C ILE A 221 -7.64 -5.57 -8.52
N ARG A 222 -8.84 -6.10 -8.29
CA ARG A 222 -9.35 -6.37 -6.94
C ARG A 222 -8.58 -7.45 -6.20
N GLU A 223 -7.96 -8.37 -6.92
CA GLU A 223 -7.17 -9.49 -6.41
C GLU A 223 -5.88 -9.02 -5.73
N ASN A 224 -5.40 -7.81 -6.09
CA ASN A 224 -4.23 -7.17 -5.48
C ASN A 224 -4.58 -6.32 -4.24
N ILE A 225 -5.84 -6.37 -3.77
CA ILE A 225 -6.32 -5.69 -2.57
C ILE A 225 -6.66 -6.77 -1.56
N VAL A 226 -5.73 -7.04 -0.66
CA VAL A 226 -5.77 -8.15 0.29
C VAL A 226 -5.98 -7.62 1.70
N PHE A 227 -6.74 -8.35 2.52
CA PHE A 227 -6.93 -8.10 3.96
C PHE A 227 -6.43 -9.34 4.66
N GLU A 228 -5.31 -9.22 5.37
CA GLU A 228 -4.63 -10.33 6.02
C GLU A 228 -3.87 -9.84 7.24
N ASP A 229 -3.86 -10.61 8.31
CA ASP A 229 -3.18 -10.33 9.58
C ASP A 229 -3.45 -8.94 10.19
N GLY A 230 -4.66 -8.40 9.98
CA GLY A 230 -5.05 -7.07 10.46
C GLY A 230 -4.50 -5.93 9.63
N TYR A 231 -4.09 -6.19 8.39
CA TYR A 231 -3.62 -5.17 7.45
C TYR A 231 -4.43 -5.16 6.17
N LEU A 232 -4.59 -3.99 5.60
CA LEU A 232 -4.83 -3.85 4.17
C LEU A 232 -3.47 -3.91 3.47
N ILE A 233 -3.31 -4.90 2.58
CA ILE A 233 -2.10 -5.07 1.77
C ILE A 233 -2.43 -4.73 0.32
N LEU A 234 -1.84 -3.66 -0.19
CA LEU A 234 -1.95 -3.29 -1.59
C LEU A 234 -0.74 -3.83 -2.35
N CYS A 235 -0.99 -4.63 -3.40
CA CYS A 235 0.02 -5.35 -4.13
C CYS A 235 0.30 -4.70 -5.50
N LEU A 236 1.57 -4.60 -5.86
CA LEU A 236 2.04 -4.34 -7.21
C LEU A 236 2.75 -5.60 -7.71
N THR A 237 2.19 -6.23 -8.74
CA THR A 237 2.59 -7.57 -9.19
C THR A 237 2.72 -7.65 -10.71
N SER A 238 3.31 -8.75 -11.19
CA SER A 238 3.16 -9.15 -12.58
C SER A 238 1.79 -9.77 -12.84
N GLU A 239 1.40 -9.83 -14.10
CA GLU A 239 0.17 -10.47 -14.56
C GLU A 239 0.09 -11.96 -14.18
N ASP A 240 1.23 -12.64 -14.16
CA ASP A 240 1.32 -14.08 -13.88
C ASP A 240 1.34 -14.41 -12.38
N ASN A 241 1.48 -13.41 -11.50
CA ASN A 241 1.70 -13.61 -10.07
C ASN A 241 0.92 -12.57 -9.25
N ILE A 242 -0.40 -12.61 -9.32
CA ILE A 242 -1.31 -11.65 -8.69
C ILE A 242 -1.58 -11.98 -7.21
N GLY A 243 -1.97 -10.95 -6.45
CA GLY A 243 -2.30 -11.06 -5.04
C GLY A 243 -1.08 -10.94 -4.11
N TYR A 244 -1.34 -11.06 -2.82
CA TYR A 244 -0.29 -11.08 -1.80
C TYR A 244 0.36 -12.45 -1.74
N GLN A 245 1.67 -12.43 -1.65
CA GLN A 245 2.48 -13.59 -1.38
C GLN A 245 3.47 -13.20 -0.30
N ASP A 246 3.36 -13.82 0.83
CA ASP A 246 4.30 -13.63 1.92
C ASP A 246 5.73 -13.88 1.41
N GLN A 247 6.58 -12.87 1.54
CA GLN A 247 7.99 -12.90 1.15
C GLN A 247 8.91 -13.13 2.35
N GLU A 248 8.38 -13.03 3.54
CA GLU A 248 9.15 -13.30 4.74
C GLU A 248 9.29 -14.82 4.92
N LYS A 249 10.47 -15.22 5.33
CA LYS A 249 10.71 -16.64 5.62
C LYS A 249 10.43 -16.88 7.08
N PRO A 250 9.73 -17.97 7.43
CA PRO A 250 9.54 -18.37 8.81
C PRO A 250 10.87 -18.40 9.58
N VAL A 251 10.94 -17.66 10.68
CA VAL A 251 12.12 -17.66 11.55
C VAL A 251 11.90 -18.59 12.72
N LEU A 252 12.85 -19.47 12.97
CA LEU A 252 12.84 -20.34 14.15
C LEU A 252 13.01 -19.50 15.44
N LEU A 253 11.94 -19.38 16.23
CA LEU A 253 11.98 -18.65 17.50
C LEU A 253 12.64 -19.46 18.62
N TRP A 254 12.29 -20.73 18.72
CA TRP A 254 12.90 -21.66 19.67
C TRP A 254 12.71 -23.12 19.24
N ALA A 255 13.60 -23.99 19.69
CA ALA A 255 13.45 -25.42 19.61
C ALA A 255 13.66 -26.09 20.99
N ARG A 256 12.84 -27.06 21.33
CA ARG A 256 12.92 -27.80 22.61
C ARG A 256 12.86 -29.28 22.38
N ALA A 257 13.91 -29.97 22.81
CA ALA A 257 13.98 -31.44 22.78
C ALA A 257 13.17 -32.04 23.94
N ARG A 258 12.42 -33.09 23.67
CA ARG A 258 11.69 -33.93 24.63
C ARG A 258 11.68 -35.38 24.21
N GLY A 259 12.58 -36.19 24.81
CA GLY A 259 12.76 -37.60 24.40
C GLY A 259 13.28 -37.70 22.97
N ASP A 260 12.57 -38.43 22.12
CA ASP A 260 12.85 -38.61 20.70
C ASP A 260 12.20 -37.54 19.79
N SER A 261 11.71 -36.49 20.40
CA SER A 261 10.99 -35.44 19.67
C SER A 261 11.56 -34.05 19.96
N ILE A 262 11.47 -33.16 18.95
CA ILE A 262 11.81 -31.75 19.07
C ILE A 262 10.56 -30.94 18.68
N LEU A 263 10.16 -30.00 19.53
CA LEU A 263 9.19 -29.00 19.19
C LEU A 263 9.93 -27.75 18.70
N ALA A 264 9.63 -27.29 17.51
CA ALA A 264 10.20 -26.10 16.87
C ALA A 264 9.08 -25.10 16.61
N GLN A 265 9.18 -23.91 17.24
CA GLN A 265 8.22 -22.80 17.08
C GLN A 265 8.79 -21.80 16.10
N PHE A 266 7.97 -21.38 15.15
CA PHE A 266 8.32 -20.37 14.15
C PHE A 266 7.57 -19.07 14.38
N SER A 267 8.02 -18.00 13.71
CA SER A 267 7.51 -16.64 13.84
C SER A 267 6.11 -16.44 13.26
N GLU A 268 5.68 -17.36 12.40
CA GLU A 268 4.43 -17.27 11.61
C GLU A 268 3.81 -18.63 11.36
N GLU A 269 2.62 -18.66 10.77
CA GLU A 269 2.00 -19.88 10.28
C GLU A 269 2.79 -20.48 9.11
N LEU A 270 2.92 -21.77 9.11
CA LEU A 270 3.71 -22.50 8.12
C LEU A 270 2.79 -23.14 7.08
N ASP A 271 3.25 -23.17 5.84
CA ASP A 271 2.61 -23.94 4.80
C ASP A 271 2.53 -25.42 5.18
N SER A 272 1.32 -25.96 5.09
CA SER A 272 1.00 -27.32 5.58
C SER A 272 1.75 -28.43 4.85
N GLU A 273 2.06 -28.27 3.56
CA GLU A 273 2.73 -29.29 2.77
C GLU A 273 4.24 -29.30 3.07
N SER A 274 4.87 -28.14 3.02
CA SER A 274 6.32 -28.00 3.23
C SER A 274 6.73 -28.27 4.68
N SER A 275 5.91 -27.88 5.67
CA SER A 275 6.21 -28.04 7.09
C SER A 275 6.05 -29.49 7.58
N GLN A 276 5.42 -30.36 6.83
CA GLN A 276 5.29 -31.78 7.13
C GLN A 276 6.28 -32.67 6.34
N ASN A 277 7.11 -32.05 5.50
CA ASN A 277 8.17 -32.78 4.79
C ASN A 277 9.45 -32.79 5.65
N GLU A 278 9.83 -33.97 6.15
CA GLU A 278 11.01 -34.14 7.01
C GLU A 278 12.33 -33.69 6.37
N SER A 279 12.41 -33.70 5.03
CA SER A 279 13.61 -33.29 4.30
C SER A 279 13.90 -31.78 4.40
N ASN A 280 12.91 -30.99 4.83
CA ASN A 280 13.06 -29.54 5.03
C ASN A 280 13.70 -29.19 6.40
N PHE A 281 13.96 -30.20 7.25
CA PHE A 281 14.51 -30.00 8.58
C PHE A 281 15.86 -30.69 8.74
N SER A 282 16.78 -30.02 9.43
CA SER A 282 18.09 -30.56 9.77
C SER A 282 18.33 -30.41 11.27
N VAL A 283 18.72 -31.48 11.93
CA VAL A 283 19.05 -31.52 13.37
C VAL A 283 20.47 -32.02 13.54
N SER A 284 21.32 -31.24 14.22
CA SER A 284 22.69 -31.65 14.48
C SER A 284 22.73 -32.85 15.40
N GLY A 285 23.39 -33.94 14.97
CA GLY A 285 23.57 -35.17 15.75
C GLY A 285 22.38 -36.13 15.73
N ALA A 286 21.37 -35.92 14.89
CA ALA A 286 20.24 -36.81 14.72
C ALA A 286 19.66 -36.75 13.30
N ASN A 287 18.98 -37.81 12.84
CA ASN A 287 18.20 -37.75 11.61
C ASN A 287 16.76 -37.44 11.94
N VAL A 288 16.14 -36.54 11.15
CA VAL A 288 14.70 -36.31 11.20
C VAL A 288 13.98 -37.50 10.54
N ILE A 289 13.04 -38.11 11.27
CA ILE A 289 12.28 -39.27 10.83
C ILE A 289 10.91 -38.85 10.29
N SER A 290 10.30 -37.84 10.92
CA SER A 290 9.03 -37.29 10.50
C SER A 290 8.88 -35.86 11.03
N ALA A 291 8.05 -35.06 10.33
CA ALA A 291 7.63 -33.71 10.73
C ALA A 291 6.09 -33.68 10.80
N GLU A 292 5.54 -33.09 11.85
CA GLU A 292 4.11 -32.93 12.08
C GLU A 292 3.81 -31.47 12.43
N LEU A 293 3.00 -30.79 11.60
CA LEU A 293 2.52 -29.44 11.89
C LEU A 293 1.45 -29.51 12.99
N MET A 294 1.64 -28.75 14.05
CA MET A 294 0.71 -28.70 15.19
C MET A 294 -0.50 -27.84 14.88
N GLY A 295 -1.59 -27.98 15.65
CA GLY A 295 -2.84 -27.28 15.41
C GLY A 295 -2.80 -25.75 15.53
N ASN A 296 -1.69 -25.17 16.02
CA ASN A 296 -1.46 -23.72 16.00
C ASN A 296 -0.77 -23.23 14.71
N LEU A 297 -0.55 -24.10 13.75
CA LEU A 297 0.04 -23.87 12.43
C LEU A 297 1.46 -23.26 12.42
N SER A 298 2.04 -22.91 13.56
CA SER A 298 3.36 -22.30 13.68
C SER A 298 4.37 -23.14 14.49
N THR A 299 3.96 -24.31 14.98
CA THR A 299 4.83 -25.26 15.66
C THR A 299 4.93 -26.56 14.90
N VAL A 300 6.15 -27.02 14.65
CA VAL A 300 6.41 -28.34 14.07
C VAL A 300 6.97 -29.26 15.14
N LYS A 301 6.42 -30.48 15.23
CA LYS A 301 6.95 -31.55 16.01
C LYS A 301 7.78 -32.46 15.13
N LEU A 302 9.08 -32.48 15.33
CA LEU A 302 10.00 -33.36 14.64
C LEU A 302 10.20 -34.61 15.48
N LYS A 303 10.08 -35.81 14.88
CA LYS A 303 10.57 -37.03 15.43
C LYS A 303 11.98 -37.26 14.92
N VAL A 304 12.91 -37.59 15.82
CA VAL A 304 14.32 -37.77 15.46
C VAL A 304 14.82 -39.17 15.89
N SER A 305 15.86 -39.64 15.20
CA SER A 305 16.61 -40.80 15.67
C SER A 305 17.33 -40.49 17.00
N ASP A 306 17.81 -41.54 17.68
CA ASP A 306 18.55 -41.36 18.92
C ASP A 306 19.60 -40.23 18.78
N MET A 307 19.44 -39.18 19.60
CA MET A 307 20.44 -38.14 19.70
C MET A 307 21.67 -38.70 20.39
N SER A 308 22.77 -38.83 19.66
CA SER A 308 24.08 -39.10 20.29
C SER A 308 24.47 -37.83 21.08
N LEU A 309 24.36 -37.91 22.42
CA LEU A 309 24.86 -36.88 23.35
C LEU A 309 26.39 -36.82 23.31
#